data_cad46eac13552b2627215f69fc2267de
#
_entry.id   cad46eac13552b2627215f69fc2267de
#
_cell.length_a   1.000
_cell.length_b   1.000
_cell.length_c   1.000
_cell.angle_alpha   90.00
_cell.angle_beta   90.00
_cell.angle_gamma   90.00
#
_symmetry.space_group_name_H-M   'P 1'
#
loop_
_entity.id
_entity.type
_entity.pdbx_description
1 polymer ?
#
loop_
_entity_poly.entity_id
_entity_poly.type
_entity_poly.pdbx_seq_one_letter_code
_entity_poly.pdbx_strand_id
1 'polypeptide(L)'
;EIWRWIGDVSALTLKLSFEQSERKISRAGVVMTSDRRYTSFAASLASVWHDFSADNLSLLLFGKTSRIAQSWQNDEALPEGITAGDRVALAYQNVREVSIDGLVEGTDYEVDYGFGAISFLTTPQTQPVKVTYDYAGSQSVSLLNARSPEVSLRYEGINLAEGGKKVLLELWRMTFDPLTVLELINNATSLSGMETSSAVLPDLNRQAADVFGLFGRIVMIEDFMTITYDGTIDFDGKYNFAY
;
A
#
# COMPACT_ATOMS: atom_id res chain seq x y z
N GLU A 1 2.59 -2.72 -19.52
CA GLU A 1 2.19 -2.60 -18.11
C GLU A 1 2.88 -1.36 -17.52
N ILE A 2 2.15 -0.56 -16.74
CA ILE A 2 2.69 0.60 -16.04
C ILE A 2 2.81 0.22 -14.56
N TRP A 3 4.03 0.29 -14.01
CA TRP A 3 4.31 0.00 -12.62
C TRP A 3 4.29 1.29 -11.78
N ARG A 4 3.70 1.22 -10.60
CA ARG A 4 3.73 2.30 -9.62
C ARG A 4 4.66 1.88 -8.47
N TRP A 5 5.53 2.80 -8.06
CA TRP A 5 6.32 2.63 -6.85
C TRP A 5 5.42 2.76 -5.62
N ILE A 6 5.54 1.80 -4.69
CA ILE A 6 4.71 1.76 -3.46
C ILE A 6 5.39 2.42 -2.25
N GLY A 7 6.62 2.89 -2.40
CA GLY A 7 7.39 3.48 -1.32
C GLY A 7 8.32 2.49 -0.61
N ASP A 8 8.71 2.84 0.60
CA ASP A 8 9.61 2.04 1.43
C ASP A 8 8.88 0.84 2.06
N VAL A 9 9.51 -0.33 1.96
CA VAL A 9 8.99 -1.61 2.45
C VAL A 9 10.05 -2.30 3.28
N SER A 10 9.81 -2.49 4.57
CA SER A 10 10.79 -3.11 5.47
C SER A 10 10.75 -4.64 5.49
N ALA A 11 9.64 -5.23 5.08
CA ALA A 11 9.49 -6.68 5.02
C ALA A 11 8.62 -7.09 3.83
N LEU A 12 9.03 -8.13 3.11
CA LEU A 12 8.27 -8.76 2.03
C LEU A 12 8.44 -10.28 2.16
N THR A 13 7.35 -10.99 2.45
CA THR A 13 7.37 -12.42 2.71
C THR A 13 6.34 -13.14 1.85
N LEU A 14 6.80 -14.01 0.95
CA LEU A 14 5.96 -14.89 0.17
C LEU A 14 5.79 -16.23 0.91
N LYS A 15 4.54 -16.63 1.18
CA LYS A 15 4.18 -17.92 1.76
C LYS A 15 3.48 -18.78 0.73
N LEU A 16 3.94 -20.02 0.61
CA LEU A 16 3.32 -21.03 -0.21
C LEU A 16 2.67 -22.05 0.70
N SER A 17 1.42 -22.43 0.43
CA SER A 17 0.69 -23.46 1.13
C SER A 17 0.11 -24.46 0.14
N PHE A 18 -0.04 -25.68 0.60
CA PHE A 18 -0.57 -26.77 -0.21
C PHE A 18 -1.37 -27.73 0.65
N GLU A 19 -2.40 -28.29 0.07
CA GLU A 19 -3.14 -29.42 0.65
C GLU A 19 -2.71 -30.73 0.00
N GLN A 20 -2.73 -31.77 0.79
CA GLN A 20 -2.35 -33.10 0.32
C GLN A 20 -3.37 -34.14 0.77
N SER A 21 -3.60 -35.12 -0.09
CA SER A 21 -4.37 -36.32 0.20
C SER A 21 -3.45 -37.52 0.23
N GLU A 22 -3.55 -38.32 1.27
CA GLU A 22 -2.78 -39.57 1.44
C GLU A 22 -3.69 -40.78 1.38
N ARG A 23 -3.33 -41.73 0.55
CA ARG A 23 -3.94 -43.05 0.56
C ARG A 23 -3.13 -44.01 1.42
N LYS A 24 -3.73 -44.58 2.44
CA LYS A 24 -3.11 -45.57 3.30
C LYS A 24 -3.56 -46.97 2.92
N ILE A 25 -2.65 -47.92 2.98
CA ILE A 25 -2.92 -49.36 2.83
C ILE A 25 -2.42 -50.09 4.07
N SER A 26 -3.14 -51.17 4.45
CA SER A 26 -2.70 -52.10 5.50
C SER A 26 -2.12 -53.35 4.86
N ARG A 27 -0.89 -53.71 5.23
CA ARG A 27 -0.22 -54.90 4.76
C ARG A 27 0.50 -55.56 5.92
N ALA A 28 0.21 -56.85 6.15
CA ALA A 28 0.82 -57.61 7.24
C ALA A 28 0.66 -56.97 8.64
N GLY A 29 -0.50 -56.34 8.91
CA GLY A 29 -0.78 -55.68 10.19
C GLY A 29 -0.15 -54.29 10.36
N VAL A 30 0.58 -53.77 9.34
CA VAL A 30 1.20 -52.45 9.35
C VAL A 30 0.47 -51.54 8.36
N VAL A 31 0.10 -50.31 8.83
CA VAL A 31 -0.52 -49.30 7.99
C VAL A 31 0.61 -48.44 7.37
N MET A 32 0.62 -48.35 6.06
CA MET A 32 1.61 -47.59 5.29
C MET A 32 0.93 -46.63 4.33
N THR A 33 1.51 -45.47 4.09
CA THR A 33 1.08 -44.55 3.04
C THR A 33 1.51 -45.14 1.69
N SER A 34 0.53 -45.38 0.80
CA SER A 34 0.78 -45.96 -0.54
C SER A 34 0.82 -44.91 -1.66
N ASP A 35 0.18 -43.77 -1.46
CA ASP A 35 0.11 -42.70 -2.45
C ASP A 35 -0.07 -41.34 -1.73
N ARG A 36 0.53 -40.31 -2.27
CA ARG A 36 0.45 -38.93 -1.77
C ARG A 36 0.28 -37.99 -2.93
N ARG A 37 -0.79 -37.20 -2.92
CA ARG A 37 -1.10 -36.25 -3.99
C ARG A 37 -1.36 -34.87 -3.40
N TYR A 38 -0.85 -33.85 -4.06
CA TYR A 38 -1.20 -32.47 -3.76
C TYR A 38 -2.54 -32.13 -4.43
N THR A 39 -3.49 -31.63 -3.67
CA THR A 39 -4.88 -31.37 -4.11
C THR A 39 -5.12 -29.89 -4.35
N SER A 40 -4.42 -29.00 -3.63
CA SER A 40 -4.49 -27.56 -3.87
C SER A 40 -3.17 -26.87 -3.57
N PHE A 41 -2.97 -25.72 -4.22
CA PHE A 41 -1.86 -24.81 -3.96
C PHE A 41 -2.43 -23.42 -3.73
N ALA A 42 -1.92 -22.72 -2.73
CA ALA A 42 -2.22 -21.32 -2.47
C ALA A 42 -0.95 -20.56 -2.17
N ALA A 43 -0.94 -19.29 -2.50
CA ALA A 43 0.15 -18.39 -2.20
C ALA A 43 -0.39 -17.12 -1.56
N SER A 44 0.31 -16.60 -0.57
CA SER A 44 0.02 -15.32 0.08
C SER A 44 1.28 -14.50 0.24
N LEU A 45 1.12 -13.19 0.21
CA LEU A 45 2.20 -12.25 0.41
C LEU A 45 1.89 -11.37 1.62
N ALA A 46 2.84 -11.29 2.54
CA ALA A 46 2.81 -10.35 3.67
C ALA A 46 3.90 -9.31 3.48
N SER A 47 3.60 -8.04 3.77
CA SER A 47 4.56 -6.95 3.67
C SER A 47 4.26 -5.83 4.66
N VAL A 48 5.28 -5.01 4.94
CA VAL A 48 5.15 -3.83 5.83
C VAL A 48 5.55 -2.60 5.04
N TRP A 49 4.60 -1.70 4.82
CA TRP A 49 4.77 -0.48 4.04
C TRP A 49 4.88 0.74 4.95
N HIS A 50 5.79 1.65 4.63
CA HIS A 50 6.03 2.87 5.42
C HIS A 50 5.53 4.15 4.74
N ASP A 51 5.12 4.07 3.47
CA ASP A 51 4.63 5.23 2.73
C ASP A 51 3.10 5.34 2.81
N PHE A 52 2.62 6.38 3.50
CA PHE A 52 1.21 6.73 3.70
C PHE A 52 0.65 7.56 2.52
N SER A 53 0.99 7.23 1.30
CA SER A 53 0.41 7.92 0.13
C SER A 53 -1.09 7.62 -0.01
N ALA A 54 -1.83 8.56 -0.62
CA ALA A 54 -3.26 8.37 -0.82
C ALA A 54 -3.59 7.15 -1.69
N ASP A 55 -2.70 6.80 -2.63
CA ASP A 55 -2.86 5.64 -3.49
C ASP A 55 -2.63 4.33 -2.71
N ASN A 56 -1.66 4.29 -1.78
CA ASN A 56 -1.44 3.15 -0.91
C ASN A 56 -2.61 2.99 0.06
N LEU A 57 -3.03 4.08 0.70
CA LEU A 57 -4.17 4.07 1.61
C LEU A 57 -5.47 3.66 0.90
N SER A 58 -5.73 4.14 -0.32
CA SER A 58 -6.93 3.73 -1.07
C SER A 58 -6.96 2.25 -1.37
N LEU A 59 -5.80 1.66 -1.70
CA LEU A 59 -5.68 0.23 -1.95
C LEU A 59 -5.92 -0.59 -0.66
N LEU A 60 -5.25 -0.21 0.43
CA LEU A 60 -5.25 -0.98 1.67
C LEU A 60 -6.50 -0.77 2.54
N LEU A 61 -7.14 0.40 2.45
CA LEU A 61 -8.36 0.72 3.20
C LEU A 61 -9.63 0.46 2.38
N PHE A 62 -9.53 -0.12 1.20
CA PHE A 62 -10.63 -0.33 0.26
C PHE A 62 -11.41 0.95 0.04
N GLY A 63 -10.66 2.03 -0.18
CA GLY A 63 -11.17 3.38 -0.31
C GLY A 63 -11.14 3.91 -1.73
N LYS A 64 -11.71 5.09 -1.88
CA LYS A 64 -11.60 5.90 -3.10
C LYS A 64 -10.90 7.20 -2.77
N THR A 65 -9.98 7.58 -3.61
CA THR A 65 -9.33 8.89 -3.52
C THR A 65 -10.23 9.95 -4.11
N SER A 66 -10.42 11.06 -3.38
CA SER A 66 -11.08 12.27 -3.83
C SER A 66 -10.12 13.45 -3.72
N ARG A 67 -10.12 14.32 -4.71
CA ARG A 67 -9.30 15.53 -4.71
C ARG A 67 -10.20 16.75 -4.80
N ILE A 68 -10.01 17.71 -3.88
CA ILE A 68 -10.65 18.99 -3.85
C ILE A 68 -9.61 20.02 -4.31
N ALA A 69 -9.98 20.86 -5.28
CA ALA A 69 -9.11 21.95 -5.72
C ALA A 69 -9.16 23.12 -4.72
N GLN A 70 -8.10 23.93 -4.69
CA GLN A 70 -8.12 25.21 -3.97
C GLN A 70 -9.28 26.08 -4.43
N SER A 71 -10.02 26.68 -3.49
CA SER A 71 -11.13 27.57 -3.74
C SER A 71 -11.41 28.42 -2.49
N TRP A 72 -12.58 29.03 -2.45
CA TRP A 72 -13.08 29.82 -1.33
C TRP A 72 -14.48 29.36 -0.92
N GLN A 73 -14.80 29.52 0.34
CA GLN A 73 -16.10 29.23 0.94
C GLN A 73 -16.69 30.52 1.49
N ASN A 74 -17.93 30.80 1.11
CA ASN A 74 -18.64 31.98 1.57
C ASN A 74 -19.80 31.59 2.46
N ASP A 75 -19.96 32.31 3.56
CA ASP A 75 -21.09 32.16 4.48
C ASP A 75 -21.33 30.71 4.97
N GLU A 76 -20.29 29.94 5.25
CA GLU A 76 -20.47 28.64 5.88
C GLU A 76 -21.14 28.80 7.23
N ALA A 77 -22.32 28.21 7.37
CA ALA A 77 -23.05 28.25 8.64
C ALA A 77 -22.52 27.20 9.59
N LEU A 78 -21.99 27.64 10.73
CA LEU A 78 -21.58 26.75 11.81
C LEU A 78 -22.80 26.23 12.61
N PRO A 79 -22.63 25.15 13.40
CA PRO A 79 -23.69 24.66 14.26
C PRO A 79 -24.23 25.74 15.21
N GLU A 80 -25.50 25.65 15.59
CA GLU A 80 -26.08 26.50 16.62
C GLU A 80 -25.67 26.04 18.02
N GLY A 81 -25.74 26.95 18.99
CA GLY A 81 -25.46 26.66 20.40
C GLY A 81 -24.00 26.80 20.80
N ILE A 82 -23.18 27.46 19.97
CA ILE A 82 -21.77 27.71 20.25
C ILE A 82 -21.62 28.62 21.46
N THR A 83 -20.77 28.22 22.42
CA THR A 83 -20.42 28.96 23.63
C THR A 83 -18.91 29.21 23.73
N ALA A 84 -18.49 30.08 24.66
CA ALA A 84 -17.08 30.29 24.92
C ALA A 84 -16.39 28.98 25.35
N GLY A 85 -15.24 28.70 24.76
CA GLY A 85 -14.46 27.47 24.93
C GLY A 85 -14.74 26.37 23.90
N ASP A 86 -15.77 26.51 23.10
CA ASP A 86 -16.06 25.52 22.03
C ASP A 86 -15.09 25.65 20.88
N ARG A 87 -14.72 24.49 20.28
CA ARG A 87 -13.92 24.37 19.07
C ARG A 87 -14.76 23.72 17.97
N VAL A 88 -14.90 24.40 16.84
CA VAL A 88 -15.70 23.96 15.71
C VAL A 88 -14.83 23.79 14.48
N ALA A 89 -14.93 22.66 13.81
CA ALA A 89 -14.23 22.41 12.56
C ALA A 89 -14.99 23.02 11.36
N LEU A 90 -14.26 23.64 10.45
CA LEU A 90 -14.75 24.09 9.16
C LEU A 90 -14.84 22.89 8.17
N ALA A 91 -15.58 23.06 7.10
CA ALA A 91 -15.72 22.02 6.06
C ALA A 91 -14.37 21.71 5.36
N TYR A 92 -13.45 22.67 5.31
CA TYR A 92 -12.18 22.55 4.61
C TYR A 92 -10.99 22.86 5.54
N GLN A 93 -9.82 22.32 5.19
CA GLN A 93 -8.58 22.46 5.93
C GLN A 93 -7.60 23.37 5.18
N ASN A 94 -6.49 23.74 5.89
CA ASN A 94 -5.46 24.66 5.39
C ASN A 94 -6.08 25.94 4.83
N VAL A 95 -6.82 26.62 5.73
CA VAL A 95 -7.60 27.82 5.45
C VAL A 95 -6.77 29.08 5.61
N ARG A 96 -7.23 30.18 5.03
CA ARG A 96 -6.66 31.51 5.18
C ARG A 96 -7.76 32.57 5.01
N GLU A 97 -7.44 33.80 5.38
CA GLU A 97 -8.37 34.93 5.25
C GLU A 97 -9.74 34.65 5.89
N VAL A 98 -9.71 33.99 7.05
CA VAL A 98 -10.93 33.63 7.80
C VAL A 98 -11.56 34.91 8.35
N SER A 99 -12.83 35.12 8.05
CA SER A 99 -13.60 36.25 8.56
C SER A 99 -14.98 35.81 9.07
N ILE A 100 -15.40 36.41 10.20
CA ILE A 100 -16.71 36.22 10.80
C ILE A 100 -17.29 37.61 11.07
N ASP A 101 -18.49 37.86 10.54
CA ASP A 101 -19.12 39.14 10.71
C ASP A 101 -19.40 39.50 12.18
N GLY A 102 -18.91 40.64 12.60
CA GLY A 102 -19.12 41.16 13.96
C GLY A 102 -18.25 40.55 15.04
N LEU A 103 -17.31 39.65 14.70
CA LEU A 103 -16.36 39.07 15.63
C LEU A 103 -14.92 39.41 15.20
N VAL A 104 -14.01 39.49 16.17
CA VAL A 104 -12.60 39.87 15.97
C VAL A 104 -11.70 38.71 16.36
N GLU A 105 -10.84 38.29 15.42
CA GLU A 105 -9.82 37.27 15.69
C GLU A 105 -8.85 37.72 16.78
N GLY A 106 -8.46 36.81 17.66
CA GLY A 106 -7.62 37.08 18.82
C GLY A 106 -8.37 37.66 20.05
N THR A 107 -9.63 38.09 19.88
CA THR A 107 -10.49 38.58 20.98
C THR A 107 -11.69 37.70 21.17
N ASP A 108 -12.43 37.40 20.13
CA ASP A 108 -13.66 36.62 20.19
C ASP A 108 -13.45 35.17 19.75
N TYR A 109 -12.48 34.93 18.88
CA TYR A 109 -12.14 33.60 18.40
C TYR A 109 -10.67 33.51 18.01
N GLU A 110 -10.14 32.27 17.93
CA GLU A 110 -8.83 31.92 17.37
C GLU A 110 -9.01 30.89 16.26
N VAL A 111 -8.17 30.99 15.21
CA VAL A 111 -8.21 30.07 14.05
C VAL A 111 -7.01 29.16 14.05
N ASP A 112 -7.29 27.86 13.98
CA ASP A 112 -6.29 26.87 13.59
C ASP A 112 -6.30 26.75 12.06
N TYR A 113 -5.45 27.52 11.42
CA TYR A 113 -5.40 27.62 9.97
C TYR A 113 -5.05 26.29 9.27
N GLY A 114 -4.22 25.46 9.91
CA GLY A 114 -3.77 24.19 9.33
C GLY A 114 -4.90 23.16 9.27
N PHE A 115 -5.63 22.98 10.36
CA PHE A 115 -6.70 22.02 10.44
C PHE A 115 -8.08 22.58 10.08
N GLY A 116 -8.19 23.90 9.86
CA GLY A 116 -9.45 24.55 9.55
C GLY A 116 -10.43 24.44 10.71
N ALA A 117 -10.05 24.94 11.88
CA ALA A 117 -10.91 24.92 13.06
C ALA A 117 -10.92 26.28 13.75
N ILE A 118 -12.04 26.63 14.35
CA ILE A 118 -12.24 27.87 15.10
C ILE A 118 -12.50 27.56 16.55
N SER A 119 -11.71 28.14 17.45
CA SER A 119 -11.92 28.10 18.90
C SER A 119 -12.54 29.41 19.36
N PHE A 120 -13.73 29.36 19.92
CA PHE A 120 -14.45 30.56 20.37
C PHE A 120 -13.98 30.95 21.78
N LEU A 121 -13.48 32.16 21.94
CA LEU A 121 -13.06 32.74 23.23
C LEU A 121 -14.25 33.38 23.97
N THR A 122 -15.23 33.85 23.20
CA THR A 122 -16.48 34.44 23.71
C THR A 122 -17.68 33.74 23.06
N THR A 123 -18.84 33.83 23.74
CA THR A 123 -20.11 33.28 23.16
C THR A 123 -20.64 34.23 22.12
N PRO A 124 -20.78 33.79 20.85
CA PRO A 124 -21.34 34.61 19.78
C PRO A 124 -22.78 35.02 20.06
N GLN A 125 -23.06 36.31 19.90
CA GLN A 125 -24.41 36.86 20.14
C GLN A 125 -25.40 36.50 19.02
N THR A 126 -24.89 36.30 17.79
CA THR A 126 -25.69 35.93 16.64
C THR A 126 -25.34 34.53 16.19
N GLN A 127 -26.34 33.68 16.09
CA GLN A 127 -26.16 32.29 15.62
C GLN A 127 -27.28 31.93 14.65
N PRO A 128 -27.03 31.07 13.65
CA PRO A 128 -25.76 30.41 13.39
C PRO A 128 -24.65 31.38 12.96
N VAL A 129 -23.43 31.16 13.44
CA VAL A 129 -22.25 31.92 13.01
C VAL A 129 -21.94 31.59 11.57
N LYS A 130 -21.65 32.61 10.74
CA LYS A 130 -21.28 32.44 9.34
C LYS A 130 -19.82 32.81 9.14
N VAL A 131 -19.10 31.93 8.45
CA VAL A 131 -17.67 32.08 8.22
C VAL A 131 -17.36 32.12 6.74
N THR A 132 -16.54 33.07 6.32
CA THR A 132 -16.00 33.16 4.97
C THR A 132 -14.49 32.95 5.01
N TYR A 133 -13.95 32.14 4.12
CA TYR A 133 -12.52 31.84 4.08
C TYR A 133 -12.08 31.24 2.76
N ASP A 134 -10.79 31.34 2.46
CA ASP A 134 -10.14 30.59 1.40
C ASP A 134 -9.60 29.26 1.95
N TYR A 135 -9.56 28.22 1.11
CA TYR A 135 -8.98 26.92 1.47
C TYR A 135 -8.06 26.37 0.37
N ALA A 136 -7.02 25.66 0.77
CA ALA A 136 -6.12 24.99 -0.13
C ALA A 136 -6.72 23.69 -0.69
N GLY A 137 -6.17 23.20 -1.79
CA GLY A 137 -6.53 21.89 -2.32
C GLY A 137 -6.17 20.78 -1.32
N SER A 138 -7.03 19.77 -1.25
CA SER A 138 -6.84 18.61 -0.38
C SER A 138 -7.09 17.30 -1.11
N GLN A 139 -6.53 16.22 -0.59
CA GLN A 139 -6.75 14.87 -1.07
C GLN A 139 -7.23 14.01 0.10
N SER A 140 -8.35 13.34 -0.08
CA SER A 140 -8.92 12.46 0.92
C SER A 140 -9.07 11.04 0.40
N VAL A 141 -9.01 10.07 1.29
CA VAL A 141 -9.27 8.66 1.02
C VAL A 141 -10.43 8.23 1.89
N SER A 142 -11.49 7.73 1.25
CA SER A 142 -12.62 7.16 1.98
C SER A 142 -12.29 5.77 2.50
N LEU A 143 -13.01 5.30 3.52
CA LEU A 143 -12.77 3.99 4.14
C LEU A 143 -13.87 3.01 3.72
N LEU A 144 -13.46 1.79 3.31
CA LEU A 144 -14.33 0.62 3.09
C LEU A 144 -15.50 0.86 2.12
N ASN A 145 -15.30 1.68 1.10
CA ASN A 145 -16.34 1.98 0.09
C ASN A 145 -15.98 1.49 -1.32
N ALA A 146 -14.89 0.77 -1.46
CA ALA A 146 -14.46 0.13 -2.70
C ALA A 146 -14.17 -1.36 -2.48
N ARG A 147 -14.03 -2.10 -3.56
CA ARG A 147 -13.51 -3.48 -3.53
C ARG A 147 -12.01 -3.44 -3.75
N SER A 148 -11.30 -4.43 -3.20
CA SER A 148 -9.89 -4.63 -3.52
C SER A 148 -9.72 -4.81 -5.02
N PRO A 149 -8.93 -3.97 -5.70
CA PRO A 149 -8.58 -4.22 -7.08
C PRO A 149 -7.63 -5.43 -7.17
N GLU A 150 -7.68 -6.11 -8.31
CA GLU A 150 -6.62 -7.07 -8.65
C GLU A 150 -5.41 -6.28 -9.14
N VAL A 151 -4.25 -6.58 -8.58
CA VAL A 151 -2.98 -5.94 -8.93
C VAL A 151 -1.92 -7.00 -9.22
N SER A 152 -0.88 -6.61 -9.95
CA SER A 152 0.35 -7.38 -10.09
C SER A 152 1.45 -6.77 -9.24
N LEU A 153 2.44 -7.57 -8.82
CA LEU A 153 3.59 -7.12 -8.05
C LEU A 153 4.87 -7.47 -8.78
N ARG A 154 5.79 -6.51 -8.79
CA ARG A 154 7.16 -6.70 -9.24
C ARG A 154 8.12 -6.20 -8.14
N TYR A 155 8.97 -7.10 -7.67
CA TYR A 155 10.01 -6.78 -6.71
C TYR A 155 11.38 -6.98 -7.36
N GLU A 156 12.21 -5.98 -7.29
CA GLU A 156 13.58 -5.97 -7.79
C GLU A 156 14.53 -5.87 -6.59
N GLY A 157 15.28 -6.91 -6.35
CA GLY A 157 16.16 -7.02 -5.19
C GLY A 157 17.59 -7.38 -5.55
N ILE A 158 18.48 -7.20 -4.58
CA ILE A 158 19.90 -7.58 -4.65
C ILE A 158 20.17 -8.58 -3.55
N ASN A 159 20.65 -9.77 -3.92
CA ASN A 159 21.05 -10.81 -2.98
C ASN A 159 22.51 -10.58 -2.54
N LEU A 160 22.68 -9.90 -1.41
CA LEU A 160 24.01 -9.61 -0.87
C LEU A 160 24.76 -10.87 -0.43
N ALA A 161 24.05 -11.93 -0.04
CA ALA A 161 24.67 -13.20 0.38
C ALA A 161 25.38 -13.95 -0.78
N GLU A 162 24.95 -13.66 -2.01
CA GLU A 162 25.53 -14.26 -3.23
C GLU A 162 26.30 -13.24 -4.09
N GLY A 163 27.02 -12.33 -3.45
CA GLY A 163 27.88 -11.38 -4.17
C GLY A 163 27.14 -10.26 -4.90
N GLY A 164 25.91 -9.94 -4.50
CA GLY A 164 25.14 -8.83 -5.09
C GLY A 164 24.36 -9.21 -6.34
N LYS A 165 24.09 -10.50 -6.57
CA LYS A 165 23.26 -10.94 -7.71
C LYS A 165 21.87 -10.33 -7.64
N LYS A 166 21.35 -9.94 -8.78
CA LYS A 166 20.02 -9.35 -8.90
C LYS A 166 18.95 -10.43 -8.93
N VAL A 167 17.87 -10.20 -8.20
CA VAL A 167 16.71 -11.09 -8.11
C VAL A 167 15.46 -10.31 -8.46
N LEU A 168 14.62 -10.89 -9.31
CA LEU A 168 13.32 -10.35 -9.70
C LEU A 168 12.24 -11.33 -9.26
N LEU A 169 11.24 -10.84 -8.50
CA LEU A 169 9.99 -11.56 -8.21
C LEU A 169 8.86 -10.87 -8.96
N GLU A 170 8.11 -11.63 -9.73
CA GLU A 170 6.89 -11.16 -10.39
C GLU A 170 5.72 -12.03 -9.98
N LEU A 171 4.65 -11.40 -9.48
CA LEU A 171 3.37 -12.03 -9.16
C LEU A 171 2.30 -11.43 -10.06
N TRP A 172 1.56 -12.29 -10.78
CA TRP A 172 0.69 -11.84 -11.88
C TRP A 172 -0.62 -11.27 -11.42
N ARG A 173 -1.22 -11.86 -10.39
CA ARG A 173 -2.51 -11.46 -9.85
C ARG A 173 -2.49 -11.57 -8.34
N MET A 174 -2.89 -10.51 -7.67
CA MET A 174 -3.00 -10.45 -6.22
C MET A 174 -4.22 -9.62 -5.82
N THR A 175 -4.78 -9.94 -4.67
CA THR A 175 -5.78 -9.11 -4.00
C THR A 175 -5.31 -8.86 -2.57
N PHE A 176 -5.28 -7.60 -2.16
CA PHE A 176 -4.97 -7.26 -0.78
C PHE A 176 -6.17 -7.53 0.13
N ASP A 177 -5.88 -7.94 1.35
CA ASP A 177 -6.84 -7.88 2.44
C ASP A 177 -6.96 -6.44 2.95
N PRO A 178 -8.11 -6.02 3.50
CA PRO A 178 -8.21 -4.70 4.09
C PRO A 178 -7.28 -4.58 5.29
N LEU A 179 -6.65 -3.42 5.43
CA LEU A 179 -5.79 -3.14 6.56
C LEU A 179 -6.59 -3.25 7.87
N THR A 180 -6.13 -4.09 8.79
CA THR A 180 -6.81 -4.33 10.06
C THR A 180 -6.43 -3.33 11.14
N VAL A 181 -5.21 -2.78 11.06
CA VAL A 181 -4.67 -1.80 12.01
C VAL A 181 -3.93 -0.72 11.24
N LEU A 182 -4.25 0.54 11.53
CA LEU A 182 -3.53 1.71 11.07
C LEU A 182 -3.08 2.51 12.30
N GLU A 183 -1.78 2.46 12.60
CA GLU A 183 -1.21 3.24 13.69
C GLU A 183 -1.02 4.70 13.27
N LEU A 184 -1.83 5.60 13.83
CA LEU A 184 -1.74 7.04 13.59
C LEU A 184 -0.80 7.75 14.57
N ILE A 185 -0.59 7.17 15.76
CA ILE A 185 0.33 7.65 16.77
C ILE A 185 1.24 6.50 17.18
N ASN A 186 2.54 6.68 17.01
CA ASN A 186 3.54 5.72 17.44
C ASN A 186 4.60 6.42 18.31
N ASN A 187 4.63 6.06 19.59
CA ASN A 187 5.63 6.57 20.55
C ASN A 187 6.87 5.67 20.64
N ALA A 188 6.96 4.61 19.84
CA ALA A 188 8.12 3.73 19.78
C ALA A 188 9.26 4.35 18.95
N THR A 189 10.46 3.84 19.13
CA THR A 189 11.64 4.24 18.33
C THR A 189 11.65 3.65 16.92
N SER A 190 10.77 2.68 16.63
CA SER A 190 10.60 2.09 15.30
C SER A 190 9.63 2.92 14.44
N LEU A 191 9.88 2.96 13.14
CA LEU A 191 8.95 3.57 12.20
C LEU A 191 7.62 2.83 12.20
N SER A 192 6.52 3.60 12.26
CA SER A 192 5.18 3.07 12.05
C SER A 192 5.07 2.47 10.65
N GLY A 193 4.46 1.32 10.52
CA GLY A 193 4.29 0.63 9.24
C GLY A 193 2.88 0.04 9.10
N MET A 194 2.40 -0.02 7.89
CA MET A 194 1.16 -0.70 7.53
C MET A 194 1.46 -2.17 7.24
N GLU A 195 1.06 -3.05 8.16
CA GLU A 195 1.16 -4.49 7.95
C GLU A 195 0.11 -4.94 6.94
N THR A 196 0.54 -5.43 5.80
CA THR A 196 -0.34 -5.84 4.71
C THR A 196 -0.34 -7.34 4.52
N SER A 197 -1.49 -7.89 4.17
CA SER A 197 -1.68 -9.26 3.74
C SER A 197 -2.37 -9.28 2.38
N SER A 198 -2.02 -10.25 1.55
CA SER A 198 -2.64 -10.40 0.24
C SER A 198 -2.67 -11.87 -0.19
N ALA A 199 -3.70 -12.24 -0.92
CA ALA A 199 -3.77 -13.51 -1.61
C ALA A 199 -3.16 -13.37 -3.01
N VAL A 200 -2.29 -14.30 -3.38
CA VAL A 200 -1.78 -14.42 -4.75
C VAL A 200 -2.70 -15.37 -5.52
N LEU A 201 -3.25 -14.91 -6.61
CA LEU A 201 -4.21 -15.64 -7.43
C LEU A 201 -3.54 -16.20 -8.69
N PRO A 202 -3.96 -17.37 -9.18
CA PRO A 202 -3.47 -17.88 -10.46
C PRO A 202 -3.96 -17.02 -11.62
N ASP A 203 -3.09 -16.77 -12.59
CA ASP A 203 -3.49 -16.19 -13.86
C ASP A 203 -3.89 -17.31 -14.84
N LEU A 204 -5.20 -17.51 -14.97
CA LEU A 204 -5.77 -18.59 -15.78
C LEU A 204 -5.56 -18.41 -17.31
N ASN A 205 -5.08 -17.24 -17.74
CA ASN A 205 -4.67 -17.01 -19.13
C ASN A 205 -3.29 -17.61 -19.44
N ARG A 206 -2.54 -18.04 -18.42
CA ARG A 206 -1.24 -18.69 -18.54
C ARG A 206 -1.38 -20.20 -18.40
N GLN A 207 -0.52 -20.94 -19.07
CA GLN A 207 -0.51 -22.40 -18.94
C GLN A 207 0.38 -22.81 -17.76
N ALA A 208 -0.05 -23.82 -17.00
CA ALA A 208 0.69 -24.33 -15.83
C ALA A 208 2.11 -24.83 -16.18
N ALA A 209 2.32 -25.28 -17.41
CA ALA A 209 3.60 -25.76 -17.92
C ALA A 209 4.49 -24.63 -18.50
N ASP A 210 4.02 -23.41 -18.49
CA ASP A 210 4.79 -22.26 -18.96
C ASP A 210 5.93 -21.93 -18.01
N VAL A 211 7.05 -21.46 -18.56
CA VAL A 211 8.23 -20.92 -17.82
C VAL A 211 7.84 -19.82 -16.86
N PHE A 212 6.75 -19.12 -17.11
CA PHE A 212 6.23 -18.04 -16.29
C PHE A 212 5.46 -18.50 -15.05
N GLY A 213 4.97 -19.75 -15.00
CA GLY A 213 4.13 -20.26 -13.92
C GLY A 213 2.77 -19.57 -13.81
N LEU A 214 1.83 -20.19 -13.08
CA LEU A 214 0.46 -19.67 -12.92
C LEU A 214 0.37 -18.48 -11.96
N PHE A 215 1.13 -18.48 -10.88
CA PHE A 215 1.08 -17.48 -9.82
C PHE A 215 2.08 -16.35 -10.02
N GLY A 216 3.23 -16.67 -10.61
CA GLY A 216 4.35 -15.76 -10.77
C GLY A 216 5.64 -16.51 -11.00
N ARG A 217 6.75 -15.76 -11.01
CA ARG A 217 8.11 -16.33 -11.15
C ARG A 217 9.13 -15.59 -10.32
N ILE A 218 10.21 -16.28 -10.02
CA ILE A 218 11.44 -15.69 -9.50
C ILE A 218 12.50 -15.85 -10.59
N VAL A 219 13.17 -14.75 -10.92
CA VAL A 219 14.27 -14.72 -11.89
C VAL A 219 15.55 -14.34 -11.15
N MET A 220 16.54 -15.19 -11.24
CA MET A 220 17.92 -14.87 -10.85
C MET A 220 18.64 -14.33 -12.08
N ILE A 221 19.06 -13.07 -12.01
CA ILE A 221 19.69 -12.38 -13.14
C ILE A 221 21.18 -12.59 -13.06
N GLU A 222 21.73 -13.18 -14.10
CA GLU A 222 23.17 -13.39 -14.25
C GLU A 222 23.82 -12.17 -14.88
N ASP A 223 25.06 -11.90 -14.52
CA ASP A 223 25.86 -10.88 -15.18
C ASP A 223 26.28 -11.32 -16.57
N PHE A 224 26.54 -10.38 -17.45
CA PHE A 224 27.09 -10.71 -18.77
C PHE A 224 28.43 -11.42 -18.60
N MET A 225 28.58 -12.56 -19.27
CA MET A 225 29.85 -13.24 -19.32
C MET A 225 30.83 -12.37 -20.11
N THR A 226 31.76 -11.71 -19.42
CA THR A 226 32.84 -10.97 -20.08
C THR A 226 33.98 -11.94 -20.35
N ILE A 227 34.16 -12.32 -21.58
CA ILE A 227 35.33 -13.09 -21.98
C ILE A 227 36.49 -12.10 -22.14
N THR A 228 37.38 -12.07 -21.17
CA THR A 228 38.63 -11.32 -21.28
C THR A 228 39.63 -12.19 -22.04
N TYR A 229 39.98 -11.76 -23.23
CA TYR A 229 41.04 -12.43 -24.00
C TYR A 229 42.39 -12.04 -23.39
N ASP A 230 42.99 -12.93 -22.62
CA ASP A 230 44.33 -12.75 -22.01
C ASP A 230 45.49 -13.39 -22.81
N GLY A 231 45.18 -13.86 -24.01
CA GLY A 231 46.15 -14.55 -24.90
C GLY A 231 46.42 -16.00 -24.55
N THR A 232 45.76 -16.55 -23.52
CA THR A 232 45.98 -17.95 -23.07
C THR A 232 44.82 -18.91 -23.44
N ILE A 233 43.80 -18.43 -24.12
CA ILE A 233 42.66 -19.25 -24.54
C ILE A 233 43.05 -20.02 -25.79
N ASP A 234 43.29 -21.33 -25.64
CA ASP A 234 43.41 -22.29 -26.72
C ASP A 234 42.02 -22.50 -27.32
N PHE A 235 41.84 -22.25 -28.63
CA PHE A 235 40.64 -22.54 -29.38
C PHE A 235 40.45 -24.05 -29.55
N ASP A 236 39.85 -24.70 -28.54
CA ASP A 236 39.61 -26.16 -28.57
C ASP A 236 38.28 -26.52 -29.31
N GLY A 237 37.68 -25.58 -29.99
CA GLY A 237 36.44 -25.77 -30.79
C GLY A 237 35.16 -25.92 -29.98
N LYS A 238 35.19 -25.68 -28.63
CA LYS A 238 34.01 -25.82 -27.75
C LYS A 238 33.14 -24.58 -27.68
N TYR A 239 33.59 -23.44 -28.17
CA TYR A 239 32.83 -22.18 -28.12
C TYR A 239 32.52 -21.71 -29.54
N ASN A 240 31.23 -21.74 -29.93
CA ASN A 240 30.75 -21.14 -31.17
C ASN A 240 30.37 -19.68 -30.90
N PHE A 241 31.10 -18.75 -31.52
CA PHE A 241 30.65 -17.35 -31.61
C PHE A 241 29.59 -17.30 -32.72
N ALA A 242 28.32 -17.16 -32.35
CA ALA A 242 27.28 -16.75 -33.28
C ALA A 242 27.36 -15.25 -33.46
N TYR A 243 27.54 -14.78 -34.73
CA TYR A 243 27.42 -13.38 -35.11
C TYR A 243 25.96 -12.97 -35.17
#